data_ccedf0431178fe5c53c1c340773dfc46
#
_entry.id   ccedf0431178fe5c53c1c340773dfc46
#
_cell.length_a   1.000
_cell.length_b   1.000
_cell.length_c   1.000
_cell.angle_alpha   90.00
_cell.angle_beta   90.00
_cell.angle_gamma   90.00
#
_symmetry.space_group_name_H-M   'P 1'
#
loop_
_entity.id
_entity.type
_entity.pdbx_description
1 polymer ?
#
loop_
_entity_poly.entity_id
_entity_poly.type
_entity_poly.pdbx_seq_one_letter_code
_entity_poly.pdbx_strand_id
1 'polypeptide(L)'
;MKLYDLEASGNCYKVRLFAALANIELELVPLDLASGAHKKPPFSDLNPLGQVPVLEDGKYAVRDSQAILVYLAGAYGGLAWWPAHPLGQAEIVQWLSFAANEVQHSLCAARLVQKFGYALDKEAALAKSAEVLSQLDKHLERNDWLAMGRPTIADCAVYPYVALAPEGGVDLTPYRHVASWLKRVEALPGYLPKP
;
A
#
# COMPACT_ATOMS: atom_id res chain seq x y z
N MET A 1 12.11 13.32 8.06
CA MET A 1 12.00 11.84 8.09
C MET A 1 12.59 11.27 6.81
N LYS A 2 13.24 10.09 6.87
CA LYS A 2 13.79 9.40 5.70
C LYS A 2 12.97 8.17 5.38
N LEU A 3 12.63 7.98 4.12
CA LEU A 3 12.00 6.77 3.62
C LEU A 3 12.98 6.03 2.72
N TYR A 4 13.45 4.86 3.15
CA TYR A 4 14.17 3.94 2.27
C TYR A 4 13.16 3.37 1.26
N ASP A 5 13.40 3.69 0.00
CA ASP A 5 12.41 3.59 -1.05
C ASP A 5 12.90 2.77 -2.24
N LEU A 6 11.96 2.17 -2.92
CA LEU A 6 12.12 1.64 -4.27
C LEU A 6 10.94 2.13 -5.10
N GLU A 7 11.21 2.93 -6.11
CA GLU A 7 10.20 3.60 -6.93
C GLU A 7 9.10 2.64 -7.42
N ALA A 8 9.51 1.50 -7.98
CA ALA A 8 8.60 0.48 -8.52
C ALA A 8 7.84 -0.32 -7.45
N SER A 9 8.14 -0.16 -6.16
CA SER A 9 7.49 -0.91 -5.08
C SER A 9 6.12 -0.35 -4.76
N GLY A 10 5.07 -1.18 -4.87
CA GLY A 10 3.73 -0.81 -4.41
C GLY A 10 3.66 -0.55 -2.91
N ASN A 11 4.46 -1.25 -2.09
CA ASN A 11 4.51 -1.02 -0.65
C ASN A 11 5.17 0.33 -0.30
N CYS A 12 6.21 0.74 -1.03
CA CYS A 12 6.78 2.08 -0.89
C CYS A 12 5.80 3.15 -1.38
N TYR A 13 5.09 2.87 -2.47
CA TYR A 13 4.09 3.78 -3.00
C TYR A 13 2.93 4.02 -2.03
N LYS A 14 2.51 3.03 -1.21
CA LYS A 14 1.54 3.25 -0.12
C LYS A 14 1.96 4.41 0.79
N VAL A 15 3.21 4.40 1.21
CA VAL A 15 3.76 5.41 2.12
C VAL A 15 3.90 6.77 1.45
N ARG A 16 4.43 6.80 0.23
CA ARG A 16 4.56 8.04 -0.55
C ARG A 16 3.20 8.67 -0.85
N LEU A 17 2.22 7.87 -1.24
CA LEU A 17 0.85 8.33 -1.51
C LEU A 17 0.25 8.95 -0.26
N PHE A 18 0.32 8.24 0.86
CA PHE A 18 -0.23 8.78 2.11
C PHE A 18 0.48 10.06 2.54
N ALA A 19 1.81 10.10 2.48
CA ALA A 19 2.57 11.28 2.83
C ALA A 19 2.17 12.50 1.98
N ALA A 20 1.98 12.31 0.67
CA ALA A 20 1.53 13.36 -0.23
C ALA A 20 0.11 13.84 0.11
N LEU A 21 -0.84 12.91 0.34
CA LEU A 21 -2.22 13.24 0.72
C LEU A 21 -2.31 13.96 2.07
N ALA A 22 -1.42 13.64 3.01
CA ALA A 22 -1.38 14.25 4.34
C ALA A 22 -0.43 15.46 4.42
N ASN A 23 0.19 15.85 3.31
CA ASN A 23 1.19 16.93 3.25
C ASN A 23 2.36 16.71 4.22
N ILE A 24 2.88 15.48 4.27
CA ILE A 24 4.02 15.08 5.11
C ILE A 24 5.27 15.04 4.23
N GLU A 25 6.30 15.80 4.58
CA GLU A 25 7.57 15.80 3.85
C GLU A 25 8.42 14.57 4.19
N LEU A 26 8.85 13.86 3.15
CA LEU A 26 9.73 12.70 3.22
C LEU A 26 10.98 12.93 2.36
N GLU A 27 12.14 12.70 2.95
CA GLU A 27 13.39 12.51 2.21
C GLU A 27 13.42 11.08 1.68
N LEU A 28 13.35 10.89 0.36
CA LEU A 28 13.43 9.57 -0.26
C LEU A 28 14.89 9.14 -0.37
N VAL A 29 15.19 7.96 0.17
CA VAL A 29 16.51 7.31 0.08
C VAL A 29 16.37 6.08 -0.84
N PRO A 30 16.73 6.20 -2.13
CA PRO A 30 16.62 5.08 -3.06
C PRO A 30 17.50 3.90 -2.62
N LEU A 31 16.95 2.69 -2.63
CA LEU A 31 17.68 1.47 -2.29
C LEU A 31 17.88 0.61 -3.53
N ASP A 32 19.14 0.36 -3.88
CA ASP A 32 19.50 -0.54 -4.98
C ASP A 32 19.41 -2.00 -4.55
N LEU A 33 18.28 -2.63 -4.87
CA LEU A 33 18.07 -4.06 -4.58
C LEU A 33 18.95 -4.97 -5.43
N ALA A 34 19.32 -4.54 -6.65
CA ALA A 34 20.13 -5.34 -7.57
C ALA A 34 21.56 -5.53 -7.04
N SER A 35 22.13 -4.50 -6.38
CA SER A 35 23.43 -4.59 -5.73
C SER A 35 23.42 -5.39 -4.42
N GLY A 36 22.24 -5.78 -3.94
CA GLY A 36 22.05 -6.45 -2.66
C GLY A 36 22.21 -5.52 -1.44
N ALA A 37 22.11 -4.18 -1.63
CA ALA A 37 22.22 -3.20 -0.55
C ALA A 37 21.22 -3.46 0.59
N HIS A 38 20.03 -3.98 0.27
CA HIS A 38 18.99 -4.32 1.24
C HIS A 38 19.38 -5.48 2.21
N LYS A 39 20.44 -6.22 1.91
CA LYS A 39 20.94 -7.35 2.72
C LYS A 39 22.24 -7.01 3.47
N LYS A 40 22.68 -5.78 3.43
CA LYS A 40 23.94 -5.33 4.03
C LYS A 40 23.71 -4.14 4.96
N PRO A 41 24.57 -3.94 5.98
CA PRO A 41 24.59 -2.70 6.75
C PRO A 41 24.85 -1.48 5.84
N PRO A 42 24.26 -0.32 6.18
CA PRO A 42 23.47 -0.06 7.37
C PRO A 42 22.00 -0.49 7.26
N PHE A 43 21.49 -0.83 6.07
CA PHE A 43 20.05 -1.12 5.87
C PHE A 43 19.60 -2.40 6.61
N SER A 44 20.40 -3.46 6.60
CA SER A 44 20.06 -4.72 7.30
C SER A 44 19.90 -4.54 8.82
N ASP A 45 20.54 -3.52 9.40
CA ASP A 45 20.41 -3.20 10.83
C ASP A 45 19.08 -2.51 11.12
N LEU A 46 18.53 -1.78 10.15
CA LEU A 46 17.19 -1.16 10.24
C LEU A 46 16.08 -2.18 9.99
N ASN A 47 16.28 -3.07 9.02
CA ASN A 47 15.33 -4.13 8.68
C ASN A 47 16.04 -5.44 8.33
N PRO A 48 16.16 -6.37 9.28
CA PRO A 48 16.78 -7.69 9.04
C PRO A 48 16.06 -8.53 7.98
N LEU A 49 14.79 -8.21 7.64
CA LEU A 49 14.06 -8.90 6.57
C LEU A 49 14.52 -8.45 5.17
N GLY A 50 15.31 -7.37 5.07
CA GLY A 50 15.81 -6.86 3.80
C GLY A 50 14.69 -6.35 2.87
N GLN A 51 13.59 -5.84 3.42
CA GLN A 51 12.42 -5.38 2.66
C GLN A 51 12.25 -3.87 2.78
N VAL A 52 11.75 -3.25 1.72
CA VAL A 52 11.32 -1.85 1.68
C VAL A 52 9.79 -1.77 1.67
N PRO A 53 9.20 -0.69 2.22
CA PRO A 53 9.83 0.51 2.79
C PRO A 53 10.33 0.32 4.22
N VAL A 54 11.26 1.21 4.62
CA VAL A 54 11.60 1.48 6.02
C VAL A 54 11.56 2.99 6.21
N LEU A 55 10.95 3.45 7.29
CA LEU A 55 10.90 4.85 7.69
C LEU A 55 11.85 5.08 8.87
N GLU A 56 12.75 6.06 8.75
CA GLU A 56 13.51 6.61 9.89
C GLU A 56 12.93 7.96 10.31
N ASP A 57 12.61 8.10 11.60
CA ASP A 57 12.21 9.35 12.21
C ASP A 57 13.01 9.58 13.49
N GLY A 58 14.01 10.46 13.39
CA GLY A 58 14.99 10.67 14.45
C GLY A 58 15.74 9.39 14.80
N LYS A 59 15.54 8.86 15.99
CA LYS A 59 16.15 7.60 16.47
C LYS A 59 15.29 6.35 16.23
N TYR A 60 14.10 6.52 15.70
CA TYR A 60 13.18 5.40 15.49
C TYR A 60 13.25 4.93 14.04
N ALA A 61 13.22 3.62 13.84
CA ALA A 61 13.05 2.99 12.56
C ALA A 61 11.76 2.16 12.60
N VAL A 62 10.87 2.41 11.64
CA VAL A 62 9.61 1.68 11.48
C VAL A 62 9.68 0.92 10.16
N ARG A 63 9.51 -0.38 10.20
CA ARG A 63 9.42 -1.27 9.05
C ARG A 63 8.00 -1.78 8.87
N ASP A 64 7.67 -2.32 7.69
CA ASP A 64 6.36 -2.69 7.20
C ASP A 64 5.51 -1.47 6.80
N SER A 65 4.97 -1.53 5.56
CA SER A 65 4.24 -0.41 4.97
C SER A 65 2.97 -0.04 5.75
N GLN A 66 2.27 -1.01 6.32
CA GLN A 66 1.05 -0.77 7.11
C GLN A 66 1.39 -0.15 8.46
N ALA A 67 2.46 -0.62 9.11
CA ALA A 67 2.94 -0.03 10.36
C ALA A 67 3.41 1.42 10.16
N ILE A 68 4.09 1.69 9.04
CA ILE A 68 4.49 3.06 8.67
C ILE A 68 3.27 3.95 8.44
N LEU A 69 2.22 3.45 7.75
CA LEU A 69 0.97 4.20 7.57
C LEU A 69 0.32 4.54 8.90
N VAL A 70 0.22 3.58 9.83
CA VAL A 70 -0.33 3.81 11.18
C VAL A 70 0.50 4.84 11.95
N TYR A 71 1.83 4.72 11.90
CA TYR A 71 2.73 5.66 12.57
C TYR A 71 2.55 7.09 12.03
N LEU A 72 2.65 7.25 10.71
CA LEU A 72 2.52 8.57 10.08
C LEU A 72 1.13 9.18 10.29
N ALA A 73 0.07 8.38 10.21
CA ALA A 73 -1.29 8.85 10.42
C ALA A 73 -1.52 9.28 11.88
N GLY A 74 -1.03 8.50 12.83
CA GLY A 74 -1.15 8.81 14.25
C GLY A 74 -0.31 10.00 14.70
N ALA A 75 0.91 10.14 14.17
CA ALA A 75 1.83 11.19 14.58
C ALA A 75 1.65 12.51 13.81
N TYR A 76 1.27 12.44 12.52
CA TYR A 76 1.30 13.59 11.59
C TYR A 76 0.01 13.79 10.81
N GLY A 77 -0.78 12.74 10.55
CA GLY A 77 -1.98 12.79 9.69
C GLY A 77 -3.24 13.31 10.40
N GLY A 78 -3.25 13.33 11.73
CA GLY A 78 -4.37 13.77 12.54
C GLY A 78 -5.60 12.84 12.49
N LEU A 79 -6.68 13.24 13.18
CA LEU A 79 -7.89 12.44 13.37
C LEU A 79 -8.66 12.14 12.07
N ALA A 80 -8.39 12.90 11.01
CA ALA A 80 -8.97 12.64 9.70
C ALA A 80 -8.47 11.31 9.09
N TRP A 81 -7.22 10.93 9.34
CA TRP A 81 -6.61 9.72 8.80
C TRP A 81 -6.58 8.57 9.79
N TRP A 82 -6.48 8.88 11.09
CA TRP A 82 -6.44 7.89 12.16
C TRP A 82 -7.35 8.34 13.32
N PRO A 83 -8.53 7.73 13.50
CA PRO A 83 -9.47 8.14 14.52
C PRO A 83 -9.00 7.78 15.94
N ALA A 84 -9.39 8.54 16.93
CA ALA A 84 -9.11 8.21 18.32
C ALA A 84 -9.99 7.07 18.85
N HIS A 85 -11.16 6.83 18.23
CA HIS A 85 -12.12 5.84 18.68
C HIS A 85 -11.69 4.42 18.30
N PRO A 86 -11.64 3.45 19.24
CA PRO A 86 -11.14 2.10 18.99
C PRO A 86 -11.87 1.34 17.87
N LEU A 87 -13.19 1.50 17.73
CA LEU A 87 -13.96 0.85 16.66
C LEU A 87 -13.52 1.36 15.28
N GLY A 88 -13.32 2.68 15.12
CA GLY A 88 -12.84 3.22 13.85
C GLY A 88 -11.41 2.76 13.52
N GLN A 89 -10.55 2.63 14.54
CA GLN A 89 -9.22 2.02 14.35
C GLN A 89 -9.34 0.56 13.92
N ALA A 90 -10.25 -0.21 14.52
CA ALA A 90 -10.48 -1.60 14.14
C ALA A 90 -11.00 -1.73 12.69
N GLU A 91 -11.91 -0.86 12.24
CA GLU A 91 -12.35 -0.82 10.85
C GLU A 91 -11.20 -0.60 9.88
N ILE A 92 -10.29 0.33 10.20
CA ILE A 92 -9.11 0.58 9.37
C ILE A 92 -8.16 -0.61 9.39
N VAL A 93 -7.86 -1.18 10.56
CA VAL A 93 -6.91 -2.30 10.72
C VAL A 93 -7.37 -3.55 9.96
N GLN A 94 -8.67 -3.81 9.84
CA GLN A 94 -9.17 -4.89 8.98
C GLN A 94 -8.67 -4.75 7.53
N TRP A 95 -8.68 -3.53 6.98
CA TRP A 95 -8.19 -3.27 5.62
C TRP A 95 -6.67 -3.26 5.52
N LEU A 96 -5.96 -2.87 6.57
CA LEU A 96 -4.50 -3.04 6.62
C LEU A 96 -4.11 -4.51 6.60
N SER A 97 -4.83 -5.36 7.36
CA SER A 97 -4.65 -6.82 7.34
C SER A 97 -5.02 -7.41 5.98
N PHE A 98 -6.13 -6.97 5.37
CA PHE A 98 -6.51 -7.34 4.00
C PHE A 98 -5.42 -6.98 2.98
N ALA A 99 -4.83 -5.79 3.10
CA ALA A 99 -3.72 -5.37 2.24
C ALA A 99 -2.45 -6.22 2.44
N ALA A 100 -2.15 -6.60 3.69
CA ALA A 100 -0.97 -7.38 4.03
C ALA A 100 -1.09 -8.87 3.63
N ASN A 101 -2.29 -9.41 3.57
CA ASN A 101 -2.54 -10.82 3.26
C ASN A 101 -3.20 -10.98 1.88
N GLU A 102 -4.47 -10.63 1.74
CA GLU A 102 -5.24 -10.93 0.53
C GLU A 102 -4.65 -10.23 -0.71
N VAL A 103 -4.40 -8.92 -0.62
CA VAL A 103 -3.82 -8.14 -1.73
C VAL A 103 -2.37 -8.53 -2.01
N GLN A 104 -1.59 -8.82 -0.96
CA GLN A 104 -0.18 -9.22 -1.11
C GLN A 104 -0.04 -10.56 -1.83
N HIS A 105 -0.87 -11.57 -1.48
CA HIS A 105 -0.79 -12.91 -2.07
C HIS A 105 -1.64 -13.07 -3.34
N SER A 106 -2.17 -11.98 -3.88
CA SER A 106 -2.95 -11.94 -5.12
C SER A 106 -2.38 -10.91 -6.10
N LEU A 107 -2.91 -9.69 -6.08
CA LEU A 107 -2.54 -8.59 -6.99
C LEU A 107 -1.04 -8.28 -6.99
N CYS A 108 -0.41 -8.23 -5.81
CA CYS A 108 1.03 -8.04 -5.70
C CYS A 108 1.78 -9.26 -6.25
N ALA A 109 1.39 -10.49 -5.90
CA ALA A 109 2.02 -11.70 -6.39
C ALA A 109 1.93 -11.82 -7.92
N ALA A 110 0.76 -11.56 -8.52
CA ALA A 110 0.58 -11.54 -9.97
C ALA A 110 1.52 -10.53 -10.64
N ARG A 111 1.65 -9.31 -10.07
CA ARG A 111 2.56 -8.28 -10.55
C ARG A 111 4.03 -8.69 -10.41
N LEU A 112 4.42 -9.31 -9.29
CA LEU A 112 5.78 -9.80 -9.08
C LEU A 112 6.19 -10.83 -10.13
N VAL A 113 5.29 -11.75 -10.48
CA VAL A 113 5.55 -12.72 -11.54
C VAL A 113 5.63 -12.04 -12.90
N GLN A 114 4.60 -11.29 -13.27
CA GLN A 114 4.46 -10.76 -14.63
C GLN A 114 5.48 -9.68 -14.96
N LYS A 115 5.72 -8.75 -14.03
CA LYS A 115 6.60 -7.58 -14.27
C LYS A 115 8.05 -7.84 -13.89
N PHE A 116 8.29 -8.65 -12.85
CA PHE A 116 9.64 -8.80 -12.26
C PHE A 116 10.19 -10.22 -12.34
N GLY A 117 9.45 -11.20 -12.91
CA GLY A 117 9.93 -12.55 -13.14
C GLY A 117 10.12 -13.40 -11.87
N TYR A 118 9.40 -13.09 -10.79
CA TYR A 118 9.47 -13.90 -9.57
C TYR A 118 8.91 -15.31 -9.80
N ALA A 119 9.55 -16.31 -9.19
CA ALA A 119 9.14 -17.70 -9.26
C ALA A 119 7.99 -18.00 -8.27
N LEU A 120 6.79 -17.43 -8.54
CA LEU A 120 5.55 -17.67 -7.81
C LEU A 120 4.52 -18.33 -8.74
N ASP A 121 3.49 -18.94 -8.17
CA ASP A 121 2.39 -19.53 -8.95
C ASP A 121 1.48 -18.41 -9.52
N LYS A 122 1.63 -18.16 -10.83
CA LYS A 122 0.88 -17.13 -11.53
C LYS A 122 -0.60 -17.42 -11.60
N GLU A 123 -0.98 -18.68 -11.85
CA GLU A 123 -2.39 -19.07 -12.00
C GLU A 123 -3.13 -18.91 -10.69
N ALA A 124 -2.53 -19.39 -9.60
CA ALA A 124 -3.07 -19.20 -8.26
C ALA A 124 -3.18 -17.70 -7.88
N ALA A 125 -2.17 -16.89 -8.22
CA ALA A 125 -2.21 -15.44 -7.97
C ALA A 125 -3.32 -14.74 -8.76
N LEU A 126 -3.54 -15.10 -10.03
CA LEU A 126 -4.62 -14.54 -10.85
C LEU A 126 -6.00 -14.96 -10.35
N ALA A 127 -6.19 -16.24 -10.02
CA ALA A 127 -7.44 -16.75 -9.47
C ALA A 127 -7.79 -16.02 -8.15
N LYS A 128 -6.80 -15.89 -7.24
CA LYS A 128 -6.97 -15.16 -5.99
C LYS A 128 -7.22 -13.67 -6.21
N SER A 129 -6.64 -13.07 -7.24
CA SER A 129 -6.89 -11.66 -7.60
C SER A 129 -8.35 -11.43 -7.99
N ALA A 130 -8.95 -12.35 -8.74
CA ALA A 130 -10.37 -12.25 -9.10
C ALA A 130 -11.30 -12.34 -7.87
N GLU A 131 -11.00 -13.23 -6.91
CA GLU A 131 -11.73 -13.31 -5.65
C GLU A 131 -11.62 -12.02 -4.83
N VAL A 132 -10.40 -11.50 -4.67
CA VAL A 132 -10.11 -10.27 -3.92
C VAL A 132 -10.81 -9.06 -4.53
N LEU A 133 -10.74 -8.93 -5.86
CA LEU A 133 -11.41 -7.83 -6.56
C LEU A 133 -12.94 -7.94 -6.50
N SER A 134 -13.50 -9.14 -6.56
CA SER A 134 -14.94 -9.37 -6.40
C SER A 134 -15.43 -8.96 -5.00
N GLN A 135 -14.67 -9.29 -3.94
CA GLN A 135 -14.99 -8.89 -2.57
C GLN A 135 -14.89 -7.37 -2.41
N LEU A 136 -13.87 -6.76 -2.97
CA LEU A 136 -13.65 -5.32 -2.94
C LEU A 136 -14.75 -4.58 -3.70
N ASP A 137 -15.13 -5.04 -4.90
CA ASP A 137 -16.18 -4.44 -5.72
C ASP A 137 -17.54 -4.49 -5.02
N LYS A 138 -17.85 -5.64 -4.37
CA LYS A 138 -19.08 -5.80 -3.57
C LYS A 138 -19.11 -4.88 -2.34
N HIS A 139 -17.98 -4.66 -1.68
CA HIS A 139 -17.90 -3.69 -0.58
C HIS A 139 -18.15 -2.27 -1.08
N LEU A 140 -17.52 -1.90 -2.19
CA LEU A 140 -17.58 -0.58 -2.80
C LEU A 140 -18.91 -0.30 -3.53
N GLU A 141 -19.76 -1.30 -3.74
CA GLU A 141 -21.13 -1.11 -4.21
C GLU A 141 -21.97 -0.27 -3.23
N ARG A 142 -21.68 -0.35 -1.94
CA ARG A 142 -22.42 0.30 -0.85
C ARG A 142 -21.63 1.34 -0.08
N ASN A 143 -20.34 1.44 -0.37
CA ASN A 143 -19.42 2.31 0.35
C ASN A 143 -18.54 3.08 -0.64
N ASP A 144 -18.40 4.39 -0.44
CA ASP A 144 -17.50 5.18 -1.26
C ASP A 144 -16.02 4.95 -0.92
N TRP A 145 -15.73 4.55 0.31
CA TRP A 145 -14.40 4.35 0.88
C TRP A 145 -14.33 3.02 1.62
N LEU A 146 -13.11 2.53 1.88
CA LEU A 146 -12.91 1.24 2.52
C LEU A 146 -13.35 1.24 3.98
N ALA A 147 -13.13 2.34 4.72
CA ALA A 147 -13.49 2.46 6.12
C ALA A 147 -14.06 3.84 6.43
N MET A 148 -14.84 3.97 7.49
CA MET A 148 -15.27 5.23 8.09
C MET A 148 -16.08 6.17 7.17
N GLY A 149 -16.53 5.73 5.97
CA GLY A 149 -17.24 6.56 5.00
C GLY A 149 -16.45 7.75 4.44
N ARG A 150 -15.15 7.77 4.58
CA ARG A 150 -14.22 8.81 4.12
C ARG A 150 -12.83 8.22 3.81
N PRO A 151 -11.95 8.94 3.08
CA PRO A 151 -10.60 8.45 2.85
C PRO A 151 -9.84 8.28 4.18
N THR A 152 -9.12 7.16 4.27
CA THR A 152 -8.27 6.80 5.42
C THR A 152 -7.01 6.12 4.94
N ILE A 153 -6.12 5.74 5.86
CA ILE A 153 -4.94 4.92 5.53
C ILE A 153 -5.32 3.52 5.02
N ALA A 154 -6.56 3.06 5.22
CA ALA A 154 -7.07 1.83 4.61
C ALA A 154 -7.04 1.93 3.08
N ASP A 155 -7.50 3.06 2.53
CA ASP A 155 -7.48 3.31 1.09
C ASP A 155 -6.04 3.37 0.58
N CYS A 156 -5.15 4.07 1.29
CA CYS A 156 -3.72 4.13 0.94
C CYS A 156 -3.02 2.76 0.98
N ALA A 157 -3.46 1.84 1.82
CA ALA A 157 -2.89 0.50 1.94
C ALA A 157 -3.31 -0.43 0.80
N VAL A 158 -4.55 -0.32 0.32
CA VAL A 158 -5.11 -1.22 -0.70
C VAL A 158 -4.92 -0.66 -2.12
N TYR A 159 -5.11 0.65 -2.31
CA TYR A 159 -5.09 1.34 -3.60
C TYR A 159 -3.88 0.98 -4.48
N PRO A 160 -2.62 1.00 -4.03
CA PRO A 160 -1.47 0.84 -4.91
C PRO A 160 -1.49 -0.45 -5.72
N TYR A 161 -1.75 -1.59 -5.10
CA TYR A 161 -1.75 -2.86 -5.83
C TYR A 161 -3.01 -3.08 -6.66
N VAL A 162 -4.14 -2.46 -6.32
CA VAL A 162 -5.33 -2.45 -7.18
C VAL A 162 -5.08 -1.57 -8.42
N ALA A 163 -4.52 -0.38 -8.25
CA ALA A 163 -4.18 0.51 -9.35
C ALA A 163 -3.08 -0.04 -10.28
N LEU A 164 -2.17 -0.85 -9.74
CA LEU A 164 -1.09 -1.51 -10.46
C LEU A 164 -1.46 -2.93 -10.95
N ALA A 165 -2.68 -3.40 -10.72
CA ALA A 165 -3.13 -4.74 -11.09
C ALA A 165 -2.96 -5.08 -12.59
N PRO A 166 -3.16 -4.13 -13.54
CA PRO A 166 -2.90 -4.39 -14.96
C PRO A 166 -1.46 -4.79 -15.27
N GLU A 167 -0.47 -4.33 -14.49
CA GLU A 167 0.93 -4.74 -14.64
C GLU A 167 1.16 -6.23 -14.29
N GLY A 168 0.23 -6.81 -13.53
CA GLY A 168 0.19 -8.24 -13.21
C GLY A 168 -0.65 -9.07 -14.19
N GLY A 169 -1.21 -8.44 -15.24
CA GLY A 169 -2.11 -9.10 -16.18
C GLY A 169 -3.53 -9.27 -15.65
N VAL A 170 -3.91 -8.53 -14.61
CA VAL A 170 -5.25 -8.58 -14.01
C VAL A 170 -6.14 -7.54 -14.67
N ASP A 171 -7.28 -7.99 -15.23
CA ASP A 171 -8.29 -7.11 -15.84
C ASP A 171 -9.20 -6.50 -14.76
N LEU A 172 -9.30 -5.18 -14.75
CA LEU A 172 -10.18 -4.42 -13.84
C LEU A 172 -11.55 -4.09 -14.47
N THR A 173 -11.76 -4.36 -15.75
CA THR A 173 -12.99 -3.98 -16.49
C THR A 173 -14.28 -4.51 -15.84
N PRO A 174 -14.32 -5.74 -15.28
CA PRO A 174 -15.53 -6.26 -14.64
C PRO A 174 -15.92 -5.56 -13.32
N TYR A 175 -15.00 -4.82 -12.70
CA TYR A 175 -15.14 -4.30 -11.34
C TYR A 175 -15.43 -2.79 -11.36
N ARG A 176 -16.67 -2.43 -11.70
CA ARG A 176 -17.07 -1.02 -11.90
C ARG A 176 -16.98 -0.15 -10.64
N HIS A 177 -17.23 -0.74 -9.46
CA HIS A 177 -17.17 -0.01 -8.20
C HIS A 177 -15.73 0.22 -7.76
N VAL A 178 -14.85 -0.77 -8.01
CA VAL A 178 -13.40 -0.61 -7.85
C VAL A 178 -12.89 0.50 -8.78
N ALA A 179 -13.28 0.50 -10.06
CA ALA A 179 -12.87 1.55 -11.00
C ALA A 179 -13.33 2.95 -10.55
N SER A 180 -14.54 3.06 -10.00
CA SER A 180 -15.05 4.31 -9.45
C SER A 180 -14.28 4.76 -8.21
N TRP A 181 -13.93 3.83 -7.32
CA TRP A 181 -13.13 4.11 -6.13
C TRP A 181 -11.70 4.53 -6.50
N LEU A 182 -11.05 3.88 -7.46
CA LEU A 182 -9.74 4.32 -7.96
C LEU A 182 -9.77 5.79 -8.40
N LYS A 183 -10.78 6.19 -9.18
CA LYS A 183 -10.95 7.59 -9.60
C LYS A 183 -11.18 8.54 -8.42
N ARG A 184 -11.90 8.11 -7.38
CA ARG A 184 -12.09 8.93 -6.17
C ARG A 184 -10.78 9.17 -5.44
N VAL A 185 -9.93 8.13 -5.30
CA VAL A 185 -8.59 8.28 -4.71
C VAL A 185 -7.74 9.22 -5.56
N GLU A 186 -7.76 9.05 -6.88
CA GLU A 186 -7.01 9.90 -7.84
C GLU A 186 -7.46 11.38 -7.82
N ALA A 187 -8.69 11.63 -7.42
CA ALA A 187 -9.23 12.99 -7.30
C ALA A 187 -8.94 13.68 -5.96
N LEU A 188 -8.31 12.99 -5.00
CA LEU A 188 -7.99 13.59 -3.71
C LEU A 188 -6.92 14.69 -3.86
N PRO A 189 -7.07 15.82 -3.15
CA PRO A 189 -6.02 16.84 -3.10
C PRO A 189 -4.70 16.24 -2.60
N GLY A 190 -3.61 16.52 -3.30
CA GLY A 190 -2.30 15.96 -2.98
C GLY A 190 -2.07 14.52 -3.50
N TYR A 191 -2.99 13.99 -4.33
CA TYR A 191 -2.77 12.68 -4.94
C TYR A 191 -1.42 12.60 -5.66
N LEU A 192 -0.65 11.55 -5.37
CA LEU A 192 0.60 11.23 -6.03
C LEU A 192 0.33 10.17 -7.11
N PRO A 193 0.60 10.44 -8.41
CA PRO A 193 0.45 9.43 -9.46
C PRO A 193 1.26 8.16 -9.20
N LYS A 194 0.76 7.02 -9.66
CA LYS A 194 1.47 5.74 -9.60
C LYS A 194 2.76 5.78 -10.44
N PRO A 195 3.81 5.09 -10.00
CA PRO A 195 5.10 5.05 -10.69
C PRO A 195 5.04 4.28 -12.01
#